data_214ff0938a046b3efc63ea1466608b90
#
_entry.id   214ff0938a046b3efc63ea1466608b90
#
_cell.length_a   1.000
_cell.length_b   1.000
_cell.length_c   1.000
_cell.angle_alpha   90.00
_cell.angle_beta   90.00
_cell.angle_gamma   90.00
#
_symmetry.space_group_name_H-M   'P 1'
#
loop_
_entity.id
_entity.type
_entity.pdbx_description
1 polymer ?
#
loop_
_entity_poly.entity_id
_entity_poly.type
_entity_poly.pdbx_seq_one_letter_code
_entity_poly.pdbx_strand_id
1 'polypeptide(L)'
;VMQIRALQARLLAAHHPDRHRNGVAHDAAVAHCARINRAVAILCDPLQRAEALIGLGDAAGASVALPQEVLLEMLSRRDALSEATTSDDIAKCRDWIALEKAAQEHAFGLVLSSASVDWSAARRVLAHLRALARLDEDAQRQPVGQGRMKA
;
A
#
# COMPACT_ATOMS: atom_id res chain seq x y z
N VAL A 1 -2.65 9.86 -9.88
CA VAL A 1 -1.93 8.74 -10.50
C VAL A 1 -1.67 9.00 -11.99
N MET A 2 -2.66 9.45 -12.79
CA MET A 2 -2.47 9.71 -14.23
C MET A 2 -1.32 10.68 -14.54
N GLN A 3 -1.25 11.81 -13.84
CA GLN A 3 -0.16 12.79 -14.01
C GLN A 3 1.22 12.21 -13.67
N ILE A 4 1.32 11.38 -12.63
CA ILE A 4 2.57 10.70 -12.25
C ILE A 4 3.05 9.77 -13.37
N ARG A 5 2.13 8.99 -13.95
CA ARG A 5 2.44 8.08 -15.07
C ARG A 5 2.86 8.83 -16.34
N ALA A 6 2.20 9.94 -16.65
CA ALA A 6 2.58 10.79 -17.78
C ALA A 6 3.99 11.40 -17.59
N LEU A 7 4.31 11.86 -16.39
CA LEU A 7 5.65 12.35 -16.06
C LEU A 7 6.71 11.24 -16.15
N GLN A 8 6.40 10.04 -15.65
CA GLN A 8 7.27 8.87 -15.78
C GLN A 8 7.65 8.61 -17.23
N ALA A 9 6.65 8.52 -18.12
CA ALA A 9 6.89 8.25 -19.55
C ALA A 9 7.83 9.30 -20.17
N ARG A 10 7.61 10.57 -19.85
CA ARG A 10 8.48 11.66 -20.34
C ARG A 10 9.91 11.56 -19.83
N LEU A 11 10.10 11.27 -18.53
CA LEU A 11 11.42 11.13 -17.92
C LEU A 11 12.17 9.91 -18.46
N LEU A 12 11.48 8.77 -18.61
CA LEU A 12 12.08 7.55 -19.18
C LEU A 12 12.49 7.77 -20.65
N ALA A 13 11.66 8.46 -21.46
CA ALA A 13 12.01 8.78 -22.84
C ALA A 13 13.21 9.74 -22.93
N ALA A 14 13.33 10.70 -22.00
CA ALA A 14 14.45 11.64 -21.96
C ALA A 14 15.79 10.98 -21.56
N HIS A 15 15.75 9.97 -20.68
CA HIS A 15 16.92 9.32 -20.09
C HIS A 15 17.07 7.86 -20.51
N HIS A 16 16.51 7.45 -21.65
CA HIS A 16 16.55 6.05 -22.07
C HIS A 16 17.98 5.57 -22.31
N PRO A 17 18.35 4.36 -21.80
CA PRO A 17 19.71 3.82 -21.96
C PRO A 17 20.15 3.69 -23.42
N ASP A 18 19.22 3.42 -24.37
CA ASP A 18 19.51 3.27 -25.80
C ASP A 18 20.09 4.54 -26.46
N ARG A 19 20.00 5.69 -25.78
CA ARG A 19 20.67 6.93 -26.21
C ARG A 19 22.18 6.92 -25.98
N HIS A 20 22.67 5.96 -25.20
CA HIS A 20 24.07 5.80 -24.83
C HIS A 20 24.55 4.43 -25.31
N ARG A 21 25.49 4.41 -26.23
CA ARG A 21 25.89 3.19 -26.92
C ARG A 21 26.59 2.15 -26.06
N ASN A 22 27.14 2.42 -24.93
CA ASN A 22 27.70 1.50 -23.92
C ASN A 22 28.56 2.30 -22.91
N GLY A 23 29.02 1.64 -21.84
CA GLY A 23 29.93 2.21 -20.86
C GLY A 23 29.23 2.98 -19.73
N VAL A 24 30.00 3.78 -19.02
CA VAL A 24 29.56 4.47 -17.78
C VAL A 24 28.28 5.30 -17.97
N ALA A 25 28.10 5.92 -19.13
CA ALA A 25 26.91 6.71 -19.44
C ALA A 25 25.65 5.83 -19.61
N HIS A 26 25.80 4.65 -20.22
CA HIS A 26 24.70 3.67 -20.32
C HIS A 26 24.29 3.16 -18.94
N ASP A 27 25.24 2.75 -18.11
CA ASP A 27 24.97 2.23 -16.76
C ASP A 27 24.32 3.29 -15.86
N ALA A 28 24.78 4.55 -15.99
CA ALA A 28 24.16 5.68 -15.28
C ALA A 28 22.70 5.90 -15.73
N ALA A 29 22.40 5.78 -17.02
CA ALA A 29 21.04 5.91 -17.57
C ALA A 29 20.14 4.76 -17.07
N VAL A 30 20.62 3.51 -17.05
CA VAL A 30 19.90 2.36 -16.46
C VAL A 30 19.56 2.61 -15.01
N ALA A 31 20.55 3.01 -14.20
CA ALA A 31 20.36 3.32 -12.78
C ALA A 31 19.36 4.48 -12.58
N HIS A 32 19.39 5.49 -13.44
CA HIS A 32 18.45 6.62 -13.40
C HIS A 32 17.01 6.17 -13.71
N CYS A 33 16.82 5.38 -14.76
CA CYS A 33 15.52 4.81 -15.11
C CYS A 33 14.96 3.91 -13.97
N ALA A 34 15.82 3.10 -13.35
CA ALA A 34 15.42 2.29 -12.20
C ALA A 34 14.95 3.15 -11.01
N ARG A 35 15.63 4.28 -10.72
CA ARG A 35 15.21 5.24 -9.68
C ARG A 35 13.86 5.88 -10.00
N ILE A 36 13.62 6.28 -11.27
CA ILE A 36 12.34 6.83 -11.71
C ILE A 36 11.23 5.80 -11.48
N ASN A 37 11.43 4.56 -11.91
CA ASN A 37 10.44 3.50 -11.75
C ASN A 37 10.13 3.22 -10.28
N ARG A 38 11.15 3.16 -9.42
CA ARG A 38 10.97 2.99 -7.98
C ARG A 38 10.20 4.16 -7.35
N ALA A 39 10.55 5.40 -7.69
CA ALA A 39 9.84 6.57 -7.18
C ALA A 39 8.36 6.56 -7.59
N VAL A 40 8.06 6.20 -8.83
CA VAL A 40 6.67 6.09 -9.32
C VAL A 40 5.92 4.97 -8.60
N ALA A 41 6.55 3.82 -8.37
CA ALA A 41 5.93 2.73 -7.60
C ALA A 41 5.52 3.21 -6.20
N ILE A 42 6.41 3.88 -5.48
CA ILE A 42 6.13 4.46 -4.16
C ILE A 42 5.00 5.49 -4.23
N LEU A 43 5.05 6.42 -5.19
CA LEU A 43 4.06 7.50 -5.30
C LEU A 43 2.66 7.00 -5.70
N CYS A 44 2.58 5.89 -6.45
CA CYS A 44 1.31 5.34 -6.91
C CYS A 44 0.66 4.38 -5.90
N ASP A 45 1.43 3.85 -4.95
CA ASP A 45 0.95 2.96 -3.91
C ASP A 45 0.68 3.76 -2.62
N PRO A 46 -0.58 3.80 -2.11
CA PRO A 46 -0.91 4.59 -0.92
C PRO A 46 -0.11 4.18 0.31
N LEU A 47 0.10 2.88 0.51
CA LEU A 47 0.83 2.35 1.66
C LEU A 47 2.32 2.73 1.60
N GLN A 48 2.98 2.48 0.47
CA GLN A 48 4.39 2.86 0.30
C GLN A 48 4.60 4.38 0.37
N ARG A 49 3.63 5.16 -0.15
CA ARG A 49 3.67 6.62 -0.04
C ARG A 49 3.57 7.08 1.42
N ALA A 50 2.66 6.49 2.21
CA ALA A 50 2.54 6.79 3.64
C ALA A 50 3.82 6.44 4.40
N GLU A 51 4.43 5.28 4.12
CA GLU A 51 5.71 4.87 4.69
C GLU A 51 6.83 5.86 4.37
N ALA A 52 6.93 6.27 3.11
CA ALA A 52 7.95 7.21 2.67
C ALA A 52 7.79 8.59 3.34
N LEU A 53 6.55 9.08 3.47
CA LEU A 53 6.27 10.36 4.12
C LEU A 53 6.61 10.35 5.61
N ILE A 54 6.26 9.27 6.32
CA ILE A 54 6.64 9.11 7.74
C ILE A 54 8.16 9.01 7.85
N GLY A 55 8.82 8.25 6.97
CA GLY A 55 10.30 8.13 6.98
C GLY A 55 11.02 9.46 6.74
N LEU A 56 10.43 10.38 5.99
CA LEU A 56 10.97 11.73 5.77
C LEU A 56 10.70 12.68 6.95
N GLY A 57 9.54 12.57 7.59
CA GLY A 57 9.11 13.51 8.63
C GLY A 57 9.47 13.07 10.04
N ASP A 58 9.55 11.77 10.30
CA ASP A 58 9.79 11.20 11.62
C ASP A 58 10.52 9.85 11.56
N ALA A 59 11.72 9.86 11.00
CA ALA A 59 12.54 8.65 10.80
C ALA A 59 12.91 7.93 12.11
N ALA A 60 13.00 8.66 13.22
CA ALA A 60 13.45 8.14 14.51
C ALA A 60 12.30 7.58 15.39
N GLY A 61 11.07 7.71 14.97
CA GLY A 61 9.93 7.34 15.80
C GLY A 61 9.69 5.84 15.90
N ALA A 62 9.23 5.40 17.07
CA ALA A 62 8.92 4.01 17.36
C ALA A 62 7.67 3.52 16.61
N SER A 63 7.62 2.21 16.35
CA SER A 63 6.39 1.55 15.89
C SER A 63 5.28 1.72 16.93
N VAL A 64 4.06 1.96 16.45
CA VAL A 64 2.88 2.15 17.29
C VAL A 64 1.97 0.94 17.13
N ALA A 65 1.51 0.39 18.25
CA ALA A 65 0.53 -0.69 18.24
C ALA A 65 -0.85 -0.16 17.81
N LEU A 66 -1.63 -1.04 17.17
CA LEU A 66 -3.03 -0.76 16.88
C LEU A 66 -3.86 -0.75 18.17
N PRO A 67 -4.92 0.09 18.25
CA PRO A 67 -5.91 -0.01 19.32
C PRO A 67 -6.52 -1.40 19.41
N GLN A 68 -6.89 -1.82 20.61
CA GLN A 68 -7.42 -3.16 20.85
C GLN A 68 -8.68 -3.44 20.03
N GLU A 69 -9.56 -2.44 19.88
CA GLU A 69 -10.78 -2.56 19.09
C GLU A 69 -10.49 -2.87 17.62
N VAL A 70 -9.48 -2.18 17.06
CA VAL A 70 -9.05 -2.42 15.67
C VAL A 70 -8.47 -3.83 15.52
N LEU A 71 -7.68 -4.29 16.49
CA LEU A 71 -7.12 -5.65 16.48
C LEU A 71 -8.23 -6.70 16.52
N LEU A 72 -9.24 -6.51 17.37
CA LEU A 72 -10.38 -7.43 17.45
C LEU A 72 -11.19 -7.45 16.16
N GLU A 73 -11.44 -6.30 15.56
CA GLU A 73 -12.11 -6.21 14.25
C GLU A 73 -11.31 -6.96 13.16
N MET A 74 -9.98 -6.75 13.09
CA MET A 74 -9.12 -7.45 12.13
C MET A 74 -9.15 -8.97 12.32
N LEU A 75 -9.13 -9.45 13.57
CA LEU A 75 -9.24 -10.87 13.88
C LEU A 75 -10.59 -11.42 13.45
N SER A 76 -11.70 -10.75 13.81
CA SER A 76 -13.05 -11.15 13.41
C SER A 76 -13.21 -11.24 11.88
N ARG A 77 -12.64 -10.29 11.14
CA ARG A 77 -12.66 -10.30 9.66
C ARG A 77 -11.83 -11.42 9.07
N ARG A 78 -10.69 -11.72 9.69
CA ARG A 78 -9.83 -12.82 9.26
C ARG A 78 -10.49 -14.18 9.51
N ASP A 79 -11.14 -14.34 10.66
CA ASP A 79 -11.91 -15.55 10.98
C ASP A 79 -13.07 -15.74 9.99
N ALA A 80 -13.86 -14.68 9.76
CA ALA A 80 -14.94 -14.71 8.76
C ALA A 80 -14.41 -15.05 7.36
N LEU A 81 -13.25 -14.52 6.97
CA LEU A 81 -12.62 -14.86 5.69
C LEU A 81 -12.20 -16.34 5.66
N SER A 82 -11.64 -16.88 6.75
CA SER A 82 -11.22 -18.29 6.82
C SER A 82 -12.39 -19.26 6.75
N GLU A 83 -13.57 -18.83 7.20
CA GLU A 83 -14.82 -19.60 7.18
C GLU A 83 -15.62 -19.38 5.90
N ALA A 84 -15.23 -18.42 5.07
CA ALA A 84 -15.93 -18.10 3.83
C ALA A 84 -15.93 -19.30 2.87
N THR A 85 -17.13 -19.73 2.46
CA THR A 85 -17.33 -20.86 1.55
C THR A 85 -17.82 -20.43 0.17
N THR A 86 -18.27 -19.19 0.04
CA THR A 86 -18.81 -18.64 -1.21
C THR A 86 -17.98 -17.47 -1.72
N SER A 87 -18.04 -17.25 -3.04
CA SER A 87 -17.43 -16.08 -3.65
C SER A 87 -18.05 -14.76 -3.16
N ASP A 88 -19.32 -14.80 -2.77
CA ASP A 88 -20.04 -13.64 -2.25
C ASP A 88 -19.52 -13.22 -0.86
N ASP A 89 -19.20 -14.18 0.00
CA ASP A 89 -18.61 -13.89 1.32
C ASP A 89 -17.22 -13.25 1.18
N ILE A 90 -16.40 -13.76 0.26
CA ILE A 90 -15.07 -13.19 -0.05
C ILE A 90 -15.23 -11.78 -0.63
N ALA A 91 -16.21 -11.58 -1.54
CA ALA A 91 -16.47 -10.27 -2.14
C ALA A 91 -16.88 -9.24 -1.07
N LYS A 92 -17.79 -9.59 -0.16
CA LYS A 92 -18.19 -8.73 0.97
C LYS A 92 -17.00 -8.33 1.86
N CYS A 93 -16.10 -9.28 2.14
CA CYS A 93 -14.89 -8.98 2.90
C CYS A 93 -13.99 -7.99 2.15
N ARG A 94 -13.80 -8.17 0.84
CA ARG A 94 -13.00 -7.27 0.01
C ARG A 94 -13.60 -5.87 -0.13
N ASP A 95 -14.93 -5.78 -0.25
CA ASP A 95 -15.63 -4.49 -0.29
C ASP A 95 -15.44 -3.72 1.01
N TRP A 96 -15.56 -4.41 2.15
CA TRP A 96 -15.26 -3.81 3.46
C TRP A 96 -13.80 -3.36 3.56
N ILE A 97 -12.83 -4.19 3.14
CA ILE A 97 -11.41 -3.82 3.14
C ILE A 97 -11.18 -2.56 2.28
N ALA A 98 -11.80 -2.49 1.10
CA ALA A 98 -11.65 -1.35 0.21
C ALA A 98 -12.19 -0.05 0.83
N LEU A 99 -13.36 -0.13 1.48
CA LEU A 99 -13.97 0.99 2.18
C LEU A 99 -13.10 1.47 3.34
N GLU A 100 -12.60 0.54 4.15
CA GLU A 100 -11.77 0.85 5.31
C GLU A 100 -10.40 1.42 4.89
N LYS A 101 -9.77 0.87 3.84
CA LYS A 101 -8.55 1.46 3.24
C LYS A 101 -8.78 2.91 2.83
N ALA A 102 -9.86 3.20 2.12
CA ALA A 102 -10.19 4.56 1.70
C ALA A 102 -10.38 5.51 2.89
N ALA A 103 -11.05 5.05 3.95
CA ALA A 103 -11.22 5.83 5.18
C ALA A 103 -9.87 6.13 5.86
N GLN A 104 -9.00 5.14 5.94
CA GLN A 104 -7.67 5.30 6.55
C GLN A 104 -6.75 6.20 5.70
N GLU A 105 -6.80 6.11 4.36
CA GLU A 105 -6.08 7.01 3.46
C GLU A 105 -6.54 8.47 3.63
N HIS A 106 -7.84 8.68 3.78
CA HIS A 106 -8.39 10.01 4.06
C HIS A 106 -7.91 10.52 5.42
N ALA A 107 -8.01 9.71 6.47
CA ALA A 107 -7.52 10.06 7.82
C ALA A 107 -6.03 10.41 7.81
N PHE A 108 -5.20 9.67 7.06
CA PHE A 108 -3.79 9.98 6.88
C PHE A 108 -3.57 11.36 6.24
N GLY A 109 -4.34 11.67 5.20
CA GLY A 109 -4.31 12.98 4.55
C GLY A 109 -4.64 14.12 5.52
N LEU A 110 -5.66 13.95 6.39
CA LEU A 110 -6.04 14.94 7.40
C LEU A 110 -4.92 15.16 8.43
N VAL A 111 -4.30 14.08 8.93
CA VAL A 111 -3.17 14.18 9.87
C VAL A 111 -2.01 14.95 9.28
N LEU A 112 -1.66 14.70 8.02
CA LEU A 112 -0.55 15.40 7.34
C LEU A 112 -0.87 16.84 6.98
N SER A 113 -2.15 17.21 6.85
CA SER A 113 -2.59 18.57 6.50
C SER A 113 -2.66 19.49 7.71
N SER A 114 -2.47 18.99 8.92
CA SER A 114 -2.50 19.79 10.14
C SER A 114 -1.26 20.70 10.24
N ALA A 115 -1.41 21.86 10.87
CA ALA A 115 -0.32 22.82 11.06
C ALA A 115 0.85 22.24 11.87
N SER A 116 0.57 21.26 12.74
CA SER A 116 1.55 20.44 13.46
C SER A 116 1.18 18.98 13.22
N VAL A 117 2.03 18.23 12.54
CA VAL A 117 1.77 16.83 12.20
C VAL A 117 1.92 15.95 13.44
N ASP A 118 0.84 15.26 13.81
CA ASP A 118 0.88 14.19 14.81
C ASP A 118 1.44 12.90 14.19
N TRP A 119 2.77 12.73 14.27
CA TRP A 119 3.45 11.55 13.73
C TRP A 119 3.04 10.25 14.42
N SER A 120 2.60 10.31 15.69
CA SER A 120 2.06 9.14 16.39
C SER A 120 0.72 8.70 15.78
N ALA A 121 -0.17 9.65 15.50
CA ALA A 121 -1.41 9.38 14.76
C ALA A 121 -1.13 8.87 13.34
N ALA A 122 -0.21 9.48 12.61
CA ALA A 122 0.18 9.03 11.27
C ALA A 122 0.68 7.58 11.28
N ARG A 123 1.49 7.18 12.27
CA ARG A 123 1.96 5.80 12.43
C ARG A 123 0.85 4.82 12.79
N ARG A 124 -0.13 5.22 13.61
CA ARG A 124 -1.31 4.38 13.90
C ARG A 124 -2.10 4.09 12.63
N VAL A 125 -2.35 5.11 11.82
CA VAL A 125 -3.04 4.95 10.52
C VAL A 125 -2.23 4.04 9.60
N LEU A 126 -0.90 4.22 9.51
CA LEU A 126 -0.04 3.35 8.72
C LEU A 126 -0.08 1.89 9.20
N ALA A 127 -0.07 1.66 10.51
CA ALA A 127 -0.18 0.31 11.08
C ALA A 127 -1.52 -0.35 10.69
N HIS A 128 -2.61 0.42 10.69
CA HIS A 128 -3.93 -0.06 10.24
C HIS A 128 -3.94 -0.39 8.75
N LEU A 129 -3.42 0.50 7.90
CA LEU A 129 -3.29 0.25 6.46
C LEU A 129 -2.48 -1.02 6.16
N ARG A 130 -1.40 -1.29 6.92
CA ARG A 130 -0.61 -2.53 6.79
C ARG A 130 -1.42 -3.78 7.18
N ALA A 131 -2.25 -3.69 8.22
CA ALA A 131 -3.11 -4.79 8.62
C ALA A 131 -4.18 -5.09 7.56
N LEU A 132 -4.80 -4.05 7.01
CA LEU A 132 -5.76 -4.15 5.90
C LEU A 132 -5.12 -4.71 4.62
N ALA A 133 -3.88 -4.31 4.30
CA ALA A 133 -3.17 -4.84 3.14
C ALA A 133 -2.93 -6.35 3.27
N ARG A 134 -2.55 -6.84 4.46
CA ARG A 134 -2.37 -8.29 4.72
C ARG A 134 -3.68 -9.05 4.61
N LEU A 135 -4.77 -8.50 5.15
CA LEU A 135 -6.09 -9.13 5.05
C LEU A 135 -6.57 -9.20 3.59
N ASP A 136 -6.28 -8.17 2.79
CA ASP A 136 -6.58 -8.15 1.36
C ASP A 136 -5.79 -9.22 0.59
N GLU A 137 -4.50 -9.38 0.90
CA GLU A 137 -3.69 -10.46 0.33
C GLU A 137 -4.24 -11.85 0.70
N ASP A 138 -4.67 -12.04 1.94
CA ASP A 138 -5.30 -13.28 2.39
C ASP A 138 -6.61 -13.52 1.61
N ALA A 139 -7.43 -12.48 1.41
CA ALA A 139 -8.66 -12.56 0.63
C ALA A 139 -8.43 -12.86 -0.87
N GLN A 140 -7.31 -12.40 -1.43
CA GLN A 140 -6.93 -12.70 -2.82
C GLN A 140 -6.45 -14.14 -3.00
N ARG A 141 -5.85 -14.73 -1.96
CA ARG A 141 -5.35 -16.12 -1.98
C ARG A 141 -6.42 -17.14 -1.66
N GLN A 142 -7.59 -16.72 -1.15
CA GLN A 142 -8.66 -17.63 -0.77
C GLN A 142 -9.23 -18.33 -2.04
N PRO A 143 -9.17 -19.67 -2.14
CA PRO A 143 -9.69 -20.37 -3.30
C PRO A 143 -11.22 -20.27 -3.33
N VAL A 144 -11.75 -19.70 -4.39
CA VAL A 144 -13.19 -19.69 -4.66
C VAL A 144 -13.62 -21.13 -5.01
N GLY A 145 -14.40 -21.77 -4.13
CA GLY A 145 -15.18 -22.93 -4.51
C GLY A 145 -14.45 -24.26 -4.62
N GLN A 146 -13.78 -24.71 -3.56
CA GLN A 146 -13.72 -26.15 -3.28
C GLN A 146 -14.54 -26.41 -2.01
N GLY A 147 -15.86 -26.58 -2.20
CA GLY A 147 -16.71 -27.10 -1.13
C GLY A 147 -16.04 -28.34 -0.56
N ARG A 148 -15.60 -28.29 0.69
CA ARG A 148 -15.34 -29.49 1.47
C ARG A 148 -16.66 -30.27 1.45
N MET A 149 -16.76 -31.27 0.56
CA MET A 149 -17.70 -32.35 0.75
C MET A 149 -17.36 -32.96 2.11
N LYS A 150 -18.17 -32.62 3.11
CA LYS A 150 -18.16 -33.37 4.37
C LYS A 150 -18.63 -34.78 4.02
N ALA A 151 -17.74 -35.74 4.07
CA ALA A 151 -18.05 -37.15 4.15
C ALA A 151 -18.69 -37.48 5.52
#